data_8b38ccc40ef87495e4c785e5cb8ce3a0
#
_entry.id   8b38ccc40ef87495e4c785e5cb8ce3a0
#
_cell.length_a   1.000
_cell.length_b   1.000
_cell.length_c   1.000
_cell.angle_alpha   90.00
_cell.angle_beta   90.00
_cell.angle_gamma   90.00
#
_symmetry.space_group_name_H-M   'P 1'
#
loop_
_entity.id
_entity.type
_entity.pdbx_description
1 polymer ?
#
loop_
_entity_poly.entity_id
_entity_poly.type
_entity_poly.pdbx_seq_one_letter_code
_entity_poly.pdbx_strand_id
1 'polypeptide(L)'
;MSSRTLLSLPLLLLAVACTGTAGAGEGRSLRVDRDELVNTGGWTLTSASGGEAATAVRAPGIAFEMKFTRGEVSANGGCNELRGTYTASGRRMQFDIAITTRMSCTDDKNLADRSFVELLNREFKAELLEPMPYRLRLTADTGEVLEFQSQPLRF
;
A
#
# COMPACT_ATOMS: atom_id res chain seq x y z
N MET A 1 9.71 -69.68 -44.23
CA MET A 1 8.85 -69.65 -43.08
C MET A 1 9.23 -68.39 -42.26
N SER A 2 8.52 -67.30 -42.52
CA SER A 2 8.85 -65.96 -41.91
C SER A 2 7.95 -65.66 -40.69
N SER A 3 8.54 -65.57 -39.53
CA SER A 3 7.88 -65.08 -38.34
C SER A 3 7.98 -63.57 -38.28
N ARG A 4 6.86 -62.87 -38.37
CA ARG A 4 6.74 -61.44 -38.16
C ARG A 4 6.42 -61.19 -36.66
N THR A 5 7.38 -60.61 -35.97
CA THR A 5 7.20 -60.14 -34.61
C THR A 5 6.61 -58.73 -34.66
N LEU A 6 5.39 -58.55 -34.13
CA LEU A 6 4.73 -57.26 -33.95
C LEU A 6 5.22 -56.63 -32.63
N LEU A 7 5.99 -55.56 -32.73
CA LEU A 7 6.31 -54.73 -31.56
C LEU A 7 5.14 -53.80 -31.27
N SER A 8 4.52 -54.05 -30.13
CA SER A 8 3.50 -53.17 -29.57
C SER A 8 4.18 -52.02 -28.81
N LEU A 9 4.00 -50.78 -29.27
CA LEU A 9 4.47 -49.56 -28.58
C LEU A 9 3.40 -49.12 -27.59
N PRO A 10 3.72 -48.92 -26.29
CA PRO A 10 2.76 -48.34 -25.37
C PRO A 10 2.68 -46.83 -25.57
N LEU A 11 1.49 -46.33 -25.83
CA LEU A 11 1.14 -44.93 -25.90
C LEU A 11 1.20 -44.30 -24.52
N LEU A 12 2.24 -43.52 -24.24
CA LEU A 12 2.43 -42.79 -23.00
C LEU A 12 1.51 -41.56 -23.03
N LEU A 13 0.38 -41.61 -22.35
CA LEU A 13 -0.49 -40.46 -22.09
C LEU A 13 0.19 -39.53 -21.07
N LEU A 14 0.78 -38.44 -21.53
CA LEU A 14 1.19 -37.35 -20.69
C LEU A 14 -0.08 -36.59 -20.19
N ALA A 15 -0.47 -36.81 -18.96
CA ALA A 15 -1.44 -35.97 -18.28
C ALA A 15 -0.77 -34.65 -17.92
N VAL A 16 -1.05 -33.59 -18.67
CA VAL A 16 -0.69 -32.22 -18.29
C VAL A 16 -1.61 -31.81 -17.13
N ALA A 17 -1.08 -31.90 -15.92
CA ALA A 17 -1.74 -31.32 -14.76
C ALA A 17 -1.60 -29.79 -14.82
N CYS A 18 -2.65 -29.11 -15.27
CA CYS A 18 -2.79 -27.67 -15.07
C CYS A 18 -2.96 -27.40 -13.57
N THR A 19 -1.85 -27.15 -12.87
CA THR A 19 -1.90 -26.53 -11.53
C THR A 19 -2.27 -25.07 -11.74
N GLY A 20 -3.57 -24.79 -11.70
CA GLY A 20 -4.08 -23.44 -11.61
C GLY A 20 -3.68 -22.86 -10.25
N THR A 21 -2.60 -22.10 -10.19
CA THR A 21 -2.35 -21.19 -9.09
C THR A 21 -3.49 -20.18 -9.08
N ALA A 22 -4.36 -20.28 -8.07
CA ALA A 22 -5.33 -19.24 -7.77
C ALA A 22 -4.54 -17.97 -7.41
N GLY A 23 -4.29 -17.12 -8.40
CA GLY A 23 -3.76 -15.79 -8.20
C GLY A 23 -4.76 -15.03 -7.34
N ALA A 24 -4.36 -14.69 -6.11
CA ALA A 24 -5.07 -13.69 -5.32
C ALA A 24 -5.23 -12.47 -6.24
N GLY A 25 -6.48 -12.05 -6.49
CA GLY A 25 -6.81 -11.06 -7.47
C GLY A 25 -5.99 -9.79 -7.28
N GLU A 26 -4.97 -9.62 -8.12
CA GLU A 26 -4.25 -8.36 -8.24
C GLU A 26 -5.23 -7.35 -8.80
N GLY A 27 -5.67 -6.43 -7.92
CA GLY A 27 -6.57 -5.36 -8.30
C GLY A 27 -5.94 -4.54 -9.43
N ARG A 28 -6.78 -4.01 -10.31
CA ARG A 28 -6.33 -3.15 -11.40
C ARG A 28 -5.63 -1.93 -10.82
N SER A 29 -4.37 -1.71 -11.20
CA SER A 29 -3.61 -0.53 -10.82
C SER A 29 -3.99 0.66 -11.71
N LEU A 30 -4.51 1.71 -11.10
CA LEU A 30 -4.84 2.98 -11.73
C LEU A 30 -3.77 4.03 -11.47
N ARG A 31 -3.83 5.11 -12.25
CA ARG A 31 -3.11 6.35 -11.91
C ARG A 31 -3.79 7.00 -10.71
N VAL A 32 -3.01 7.63 -9.87
CA VAL A 32 -3.57 8.36 -8.73
C VAL A 32 -4.16 9.68 -9.23
N ASP A 33 -5.47 9.80 -9.14
CA ASP A 33 -6.18 11.05 -9.38
C ASP A 33 -6.49 11.73 -8.03
N ARG A 34 -6.40 13.06 -8.02
CA ARG A 34 -6.71 13.87 -6.84
C ARG A 34 -8.15 13.69 -6.39
N ASP A 35 -9.08 13.60 -7.33
CA ASP A 35 -10.50 13.47 -6.98
C ASP A 35 -10.80 12.15 -6.28
N GLU A 36 -10.12 11.07 -6.64
CA GLU A 36 -10.26 9.78 -5.96
C GLU A 36 -9.66 9.80 -4.54
N LEU A 37 -8.56 10.52 -4.32
CA LEU A 37 -7.98 10.68 -2.98
C LEU A 37 -8.89 11.45 -2.03
N VAL A 38 -9.56 12.50 -2.55
CA VAL A 38 -10.39 13.43 -1.76
C VAL A 38 -11.80 12.88 -1.52
N ASN A 39 -12.36 12.10 -2.46
CA ASN A 39 -13.74 11.60 -2.41
C ASN A 39 -13.89 10.33 -1.56
N THR A 40 -13.09 10.19 -0.50
CA THR A 40 -13.17 9.10 0.48
C THR A 40 -13.34 9.65 1.89
N GLY A 41 -13.77 8.81 2.83
CA GLY A 41 -13.87 9.17 4.25
C GLY A 41 -12.51 9.32 4.95
N GLY A 42 -11.43 8.98 4.26
CA GLY A 42 -10.05 8.96 4.74
C GLY A 42 -9.31 7.71 4.28
N TRP A 43 -8.07 7.58 4.70
CA TRP A 43 -7.15 6.50 4.31
C TRP A 43 -6.45 5.95 5.55
N THR A 44 -6.68 4.69 5.88
CA THR A 44 -6.05 4.01 7.00
C THR A 44 -4.82 3.25 6.55
N LEU A 45 -3.69 3.44 7.21
CA LEU A 45 -2.47 2.65 6.98
C LEU A 45 -2.73 1.20 7.39
N THR A 46 -2.70 0.30 6.43
CA THR A 46 -2.92 -1.14 6.64
C THR A 46 -1.62 -1.94 6.65
N SER A 47 -0.60 -1.47 5.93
CA SER A 47 0.71 -2.11 5.87
C SER A 47 1.83 -1.09 5.70
N ALA A 48 2.97 -1.36 6.31
CA ALA A 48 4.22 -0.66 6.08
C ALA A 48 5.37 -1.67 6.16
N SER A 49 6.31 -1.60 5.23
CA SER A 49 7.48 -2.48 5.17
C SER A 49 8.71 -1.73 4.63
N GLY A 50 9.91 -2.28 4.85
CA GLY A 50 11.14 -1.70 4.36
C GLY A 50 11.84 -0.80 5.37
N GLY A 51 12.29 -1.34 6.51
CA GLY A 51 13.14 -0.62 7.46
C GLY A 51 12.51 -0.31 8.82
N GLU A 52 13.27 0.36 9.68
CA GLU A 52 12.90 0.63 11.07
C GLU A 52 11.72 1.60 11.19
N ALA A 53 11.71 2.64 10.35
CA ALA A 53 10.62 3.62 10.34
C ALA A 53 9.27 2.97 9.98
N ALA A 54 9.26 2.04 9.01
CA ALA A 54 8.07 1.26 8.66
C ALA A 54 7.60 0.35 9.81
N THR A 55 8.52 -0.18 10.60
CA THR A 55 8.22 -0.95 11.80
C THR A 55 7.60 -0.08 12.90
N ALA A 56 8.16 1.11 13.15
CA ALA A 56 7.69 2.03 14.17
C ALA A 56 6.24 2.50 13.92
N VAL A 57 5.87 2.78 12.69
CA VAL A 57 4.51 3.22 12.34
C VAL A 57 3.46 2.10 12.40
N ARG A 58 3.91 0.87 12.57
CA ARG A 58 3.07 -0.33 12.73
C ARG A 58 3.13 -0.93 14.13
N ALA A 59 3.71 -0.22 15.10
CA ALA A 59 3.77 -0.69 16.48
C ALA A 59 2.36 -0.94 17.06
N PRO A 60 2.19 -1.87 18.00
CA PRO A 60 0.90 -2.15 18.64
C PRO A 60 0.24 -0.88 19.21
N GLY A 61 -1.03 -0.67 18.91
CA GLY A 61 -1.78 0.52 19.36
C GLY A 61 -1.54 1.78 18.54
N ILE A 62 -0.77 1.69 17.44
CA ILE A 62 -0.57 2.75 16.46
C ILE A 62 -1.43 2.46 15.22
N ALA A 63 -2.25 3.43 14.82
CA ALA A 63 -3.11 3.32 13.62
C ALA A 63 -3.17 4.68 12.92
N PHE A 64 -2.34 4.86 11.91
CA PHE A 64 -2.34 6.10 11.14
C PHE A 64 -3.52 6.18 10.17
N GLU A 65 -4.16 7.34 10.20
CA GLU A 65 -5.18 7.74 9.24
C GLU A 65 -4.75 9.02 8.54
N MET A 66 -4.99 9.10 7.24
CA MET A 66 -4.76 10.30 6.44
C MET A 66 -6.07 10.79 5.82
N LYS A 67 -6.19 12.11 5.69
CA LYS A 67 -7.26 12.76 4.92
C LYS A 67 -6.63 13.71 3.92
N PHE A 68 -7.11 13.62 2.69
CA PHE A 68 -6.71 14.50 1.61
C PHE A 68 -7.78 15.55 1.37
N THR A 69 -7.34 16.77 1.11
CA THR A 69 -8.11 17.84 0.50
C THR A 69 -7.40 18.30 -0.76
N ARG A 70 -7.86 19.35 -1.43
CA ARG A 70 -7.20 19.81 -2.66
C ARG A 70 -5.84 20.43 -2.37
N GLY A 71 -4.79 19.61 -2.42
CA GLY A 71 -3.40 20.02 -2.24
C GLY A 71 -2.89 19.95 -0.80
N GLU A 72 -3.75 19.67 0.18
CA GLU A 72 -3.36 19.52 1.59
C GLU A 72 -3.65 18.11 2.08
N VAL A 73 -2.89 17.67 3.07
CA VAL A 73 -3.05 16.39 3.73
C VAL A 73 -2.93 16.59 5.24
N SER A 74 -3.76 15.90 5.98
CA SER A 74 -3.62 15.73 7.41
C SER A 74 -3.50 14.27 7.78
N ALA A 75 -2.79 13.95 8.84
CA ALA A 75 -2.69 12.61 9.38
C ALA A 75 -2.65 12.63 10.90
N ASN A 76 -3.08 11.52 11.50
CA ASN A 76 -2.98 11.24 12.92
C ASN A 76 -2.79 9.74 13.13
N GLY A 77 -2.44 9.30 14.32
CA GLY A 77 -2.34 7.88 14.65
C GLY A 77 -1.28 7.54 15.69
N GLY A 78 -0.25 8.32 15.81
CA GLY A 78 0.71 8.24 16.91
C GLY A 78 0.23 9.03 18.11
N CYS A 79 0.74 10.23 18.25
CA CYS A 79 0.43 11.15 19.34
C CYS A 79 -0.11 12.48 18.82
N ASN A 80 0.55 13.01 17.79
CA ASN A 80 0.34 14.36 17.33
C ASN A 80 -0.46 14.39 16.03
N GLU A 81 -1.00 15.58 15.75
CA GLU A 81 -1.55 15.87 14.44
C GLU A 81 -0.41 16.24 13.49
N LEU A 82 -0.47 15.68 12.30
CA LEU A 82 0.47 15.93 11.21
C LEU A 82 -0.30 16.65 10.11
N ARG A 83 0.30 17.71 9.56
CA ARG A 83 -0.28 18.44 8.42
C ARG A 83 0.79 18.80 7.41
N GLY A 84 0.34 18.96 6.18
CA GLY A 84 1.22 19.38 5.11
C GLY A 84 0.52 19.46 3.78
N THR A 85 1.32 19.47 2.74
CA THR A 85 0.86 19.50 1.35
C THR A 85 1.25 18.21 0.65
N TYR A 86 0.59 17.94 -0.46
CA TYR A 86 0.97 16.85 -1.35
C TYR A 86 0.82 17.25 -2.82
N THR A 87 1.61 16.60 -3.65
CA THR A 87 1.46 16.64 -5.10
C THR A 87 1.25 15.22 -5.61
N ALA A 88 0.32 15.06 -6.56
CA ALA A 88 0.09 13.81 -7.25
C ALA A 88 0.05 14.07 -8.76
N SER A 89 0.87 13.35 -9.52
CA SER A 89 0.95 13.46 -10.97
C SER A 89 1.24 12.11 -11.60
N GLY A 90 0.25 11.54 -12.26
CA GLY A 90 0.36 10.23 -12.89
C GLY A 90 0.58 9.11 -11.88
N ARG A 91 1.83 8.64 -11.76
CA ARG A 91 2.23 7.61 -10.80
C ARG A 91 3.25 8.13 -9.78
N ARG A 92 3.41 9.43 -9.67
CA ARG A 92 4.31 10.05 -8.68
C ARG A 92 3.51 10.78 -7.63
N MET A 93 3.94 10.67 -6.40
CA MET A 93 3.36 11.36 -5.27
C MET A 93 4.47 11.84 -4.33
N GLN A 94 4.35 13.06 -3.87
CA GLN A 94 5.28 13.68 -2.92
C GLN A 94 4.47 14.39 -1.85
N PHE A 95 5.00 14.37 -0.64
CA PHE A 95 4.43 15.03 0.52
C PHE A 95 5.46 15.98 1.11
N ASP A 96 4.95 17.03 1.73
CA ASP A 96 5.70 17.91 2.62
C ASP A 96 4.89 18.03 3.91
N ILE A 97 5.19 17.18 4.89
CA ILE A 97 4.43 17.01 6.13
C ILE A 97 5.30 17.33 7.32
N ALA A 98 4.72 17.99 8.31
CA ALA A 98 5.32 18.26 9.60
C ALA A 98 4.37 17.93 10.76
N ILE A 99 4.95 17.73 11.95
CA ILE A 99 4.22 17.60 13.21
C ILE A 99 3.71 18.99 13.60
N THR A 100 2.40 19.15 13.75
CA THR A 100 1.77 20.46 14.00
C THR A 100 1.33 20.67 15.45
N THR A 101 1.18 19.60 16.23
CA THR A 101 0.88 19.68 17.67
C THR A 101 2.05 19.18 18.51
N ARG A 102 2.06 19.50 19.81
CA ARG A 102 3.06 19.03 20.76
C ARG A 102 2.36 18.47 21.99
N MET A 103 1.86 17.26 21.83
CA MET A 103 1.24 16.52 22.94
C MET A 103 2.30 15.73 23.69
N SER A 104 2.08 15.55 25.00
CA SER A 104 2.92 14.68 25.82
C SER A 104 2.38 13.26 25.77
N CYS A 105 3.08 12.40 25.07
CA CYS A 105 2.74 10.99 24.90
C CYS A 105 3.93 10.09 25.22
N THR A 106 3.72 8.78 25.12
CA THR A 106 4.78 7.77 25.30
C THR A 106 5.81 7.87 24.19
N ASP A 107 7.02 7.37 24.45
CA ASP A 107 8.13 7.46 23.50
C ASP A 107 7.85 6.73 22.19
N ASP A 108 7.15 5.61 22.23
CA ASP A 108 6.75 4.81 21.05
C ASP A 108 5.79 5.61 20.14
N LYS A 109 4.84 6.33 20.71
CA LYS A 109 3.93 7.19 19.93
C LYS A 109 4.66 8.37 19.30
N ASN A 110 5.55 9.00 20.05
CA ASN A 110 6.39 10.06 19.54
C ASN A 110 7.37 9.56 18.46
N LEU A 111 7.90 8.34 18.63
CA LEU A 111 8.73 7.70 17.63
C LEU A 111 7.91 7.41 16.34
N ALA A 112 6.71 6.90 16.49
CA ALA A 112 5.83 6.61 15.37
C ALA A 112 5.50 7.87 14.55
N ASP A 113 5.19 9.01 15.20
CA ASP A 113 4.96 10.28 14.52
C ASP A 113 6.17 10.73 13.70
N ARG A 114 7.37 10.72 14.32
CA ARG A 114 8.61 11.09 13.61
C ARG A 114 8.90 10.16 12.44
N SER A 115 8.74 8.86 12.64
CA SER A 115 8.95 7.85 11.61
C SER A 115 7.96 8.00 10.46
N PHE A 116 6.71 8.33 10.76
CA PHE A 116 5.69 8.55 9.74
C PHE A 116 5.98 9.81 8.90
N VAL A 117 6.41 10.90 9.54
CA VAL A 117 6.87 12.11 8.84
C VAL A 117 8.09 11.81 7.98
N GLU A 118 9.09 11.09 8.51
CA GLU A 118 10.27 10.69 7.76
C GLU A 118 9.94 9.86 6.53
N LEU A 119 9.03 8.89 6.68
CA LEU A 119 8.58 8.04 5.58
C LEU A 119 7.85 8.86 4.52
N LEU A 120 6.87 9.69 4.92
CA LEU A 120 6.04 10.41 3.96
C LEU A 120 6.80 11.52 3.22
N ASN A 121 7.80 12.15 3.81
CA ASN A 121 8.61 13.19 3.15
C ASN A 121 9.64 12.63 2.14
N ARG A 122 9.30 11.51 1.51
CA ARG A 122 10.05 10.90 0.41
C ARG A 122 9.29 11.05 -0.90
N GLU A 123 9.96 10.73 -2.00
CA GLU A 123 9.30 10.61 -3.29
C GLU A 123 8.76 9.19 -3.46
N PHE A 124 7.52 9.07 -3.92
CA PHE A 124 6.86 7.79 -4.10
C PHE A 124 6.42 7.55 -5.53
N LYS A 125 6.58 6.30 -5.97
CA LYS A 125 5.70 5.73 -6.97
C LYS A 125 4.38 5.39 -6.29
N ALA A 126 3.27 5.95 -6.79
CA ALA A 126 1.93 5.78 -6.23
C ALA A 126 1.04 4.99 -7.18
N GLU A 127 0.29 4.05 -6.64
CA GLU A 127 -0.66 3.21 -7.37
C GLU A 127 -1.97 3.13 -6.58
N LEU A 128 -3.07 3.39 -7.28
CA LEU A 128 -4.41 3.17 -6.74
C LEU A 128 -4.91 1.82 -7.22
N LEU A 129 -5.30 0.95 -6.31
CA LEU A 129 -5.71 -0.42 -6.60
C LEU A 129 -7.22 -0.58 -6.36
N GLU A 130 -7.91 -1.09 -7.38
CA GLU A 130 -9.34 -1.46 -7.33
C GLU A 130 -9.53 -2.93 -6.93
N PRO A 131 -10.71 -3.36 -6.52
CA PRO A 131 -11.95 -2.61 -6.37
C PRO A 131 -12.05 -1.89 -5.02
N MET A 132 -13.17 -1.16 -4.83
CA MET A 132 -13.48 -0.57 -3.50
C MET A 132 -13.59 -1.63 -2.40
N PRO A 133 -13.10 -1.38 -1.17
CA PRO A 133 -12.39 -0.14 -0.77
C PRO A 133 -11.05 -0.02 -1.50
N TYR A 134 -10.79 1.16 -2.07
CA TYR A 134 -9.53 1.40 -2.77
C TYR A 134 -8.32 1.19 -1.87
N ARG A 135 -7.21 0.75 -2.44
CA ARG A 135 -5.93 0.68 -1.76
C ARG A 135 -4.95 1.63 -2.45
N LEU A 136 -4.37 2.52 -1.68
CA LEU A 136 -3.28 3.38 -2.13
C LEU A 136 -1.96 2.73 -1.71
N ARG A 137 -1.16 2.32 -2.69
CA ARG A 137 0.19 1.80 -2.47
C ARG A 137 1.20 2.89 -2.83
N LEU A 138 2.06 3.20 -1.90
CA LEU A 138 3.18 4.12 -2.04
C LEU A 138 4.48 3.32 -1.92
N THR A 139 5.31 3.37 -2.96
CA THR A 139 6.62 2.71 -2.98
C THR A 139 7.70 3.77 -3.09
N ALA A 140 8.53 3.90 -2.06
CA ALA A 140 9.66 4.82 -2.07
C ALA A 140 10.84 4.26 -2.87
N ASP A 141 11.67 5.13 -3.45
CA ASP A 141 12.88 4.73 -4.18
C ASP A 141 13.91 4.03 -3.27
N THR A 142 13.81 4.25 -1.97
CA THR A 142 14.63 3.61 -0.92
C THR A 142 14.14 2.21 -0.52
N GLY A 143 12.99 1.77 -1.05
CA GLY A 143 12.46 0.42 -0.92
C GLY A 143 11.34 0.25 0.10
N GLU A 144 10.96 1.30 0.84
CA GLU A 144 9.80 1.25 1.73
C GLU A 144 8.51 1.21 0.93
N VAL A 145 7.56 0.41 1.43
CA VAL A 145 6.22 0.30 0.87
C VAL A 145 5.19 0.59 1.94
N LEU A 146 4.31 1.54 1.67
CA LEU A 146 3.16 1.86 2.51
C LEU A 146 1.88 1.52 1.75
N GLU A 147 0.95 0.86 2.42
CA GLU A 147 -0.38 0.60 1.87
C GLU A 147 -1.45 1.19 2.77
N PHE A 148 -2.36 1.92 2.15
CA PHE A 148 -3.51 2.51 2.79
C PHE A 148 -4.78 1.97 2.18
N GLN A 149 -5.82 1.84 2.98
CA GLN A 149 -7.16 1.48 2.55
C GLN A 149 -8.10 2.67 2.72
N SER A 150 -8.90 2.95 1.67
CA SER A 150 -9.90 4.00 1.73
C SER A 150 -11.03 3.64 2.69
N GLN A 151 -11.54 4.65 3.38
CA GLN A 151 -12.75 4.54 4.20
C GLN A 151 -13.96 5.10 3.44
N PRO A 152 -15.16 4.53 3.67
CA PRO A 152 -16.37 5.09 3.09
C PRO A 152 -16.66 6.49 3.66
N LEU A 153 -17.24 7.36 2.83
CA LEU A 153 -17.80 8.62 3.32
C LEU A 153 -18.90 8.30 4.35
N ARG A 154 -18.83 8.95 5.49
CA ARG A 154 -19.92 8.92 6.48
C ARG A 154 -20.76 10.18 6.30
N PHE A 155 -22.01 9.99 5.97
CA PHE A 155 -23.04 11.04 5.87
C PHE A 155 -23.79 11.16 7.18
#